data_ffb0d6bd5256c190d35dbaa81498499d
#
_entry.id   ffb0d6bd5256c190d35dbaa81498499d
#
_cell.length_a   1.000
_cell.length_b   1.000
_cell.length_c   1.000
_cell.angle_alpha   90.00
_cell.angle_beta   90.00
_cell.angle_gamma   90.00
#
_symmetry.space_group_name_H-M   'P 1'
#
loop_
_entity.id
_entity.type
_entity.pdbx_description
1 polymer ?
#
loop_
_entity_poly.entity_id
_entity_poly.type
_entity_poly.pdbx_seq_one_letter_code
_entity_poly.pdbx_strand_id
1 'polypeptide(L)'
;MLKIANLEINSFRSILNLKLEIQNTPNIISICGENNVGKTNTLRAINLFFYPDEYELSLDRPTLKQAQGGTRIDPKITVTFYDDIVNKYYKITRDFKYYNTKEQRYLTGIVYTKRGKQINSKSQEKMSFADIKNKLEGIEFRYIESINIDIPDLIEKLTSNAIDVEYEQSRMSKNKAELKQAYLKYTSGLQDILDIFSKDISQVFNEFKSNWDVKFKVPNSSDTFRDLISDDVELLIDDKGCNGIEQKGSGLQRLAVILLNFEILKRIKHSKSYIVCIDEPDIFLHDGLQKKLMNFFRENSKTIQIFFTTHSKNFIDQYSMRNVILLGAKHYSQHSTRKKRSIDVVETHLIETNTNLGYKKICEQLGIVNNNYDFLSQNNLIVEGTCDKIYIEKMCNYFNISLCDIISANGVNNIEKYLSFYNSCYYNANVDYKPKIKILFDNDNNGREIYKLISRKVYNHININCVLIQNFTGNANGCLENNNTNNEIEDFIYPEVICYLTNNLLKNRGFNIIDTKQITEMIKSPAFGSSGILSVIENQKNQVNLQNGDKIKFTNGGKVTNQIKGALAKSFKPEGDRELCDIIELCDTKYPNVKKFLSNLFDFSKTW
;
A
#
# COMPACT_ATOMS: atom_id res chain seq x y z
N MET A 1 20.60 -10.72 -14.54
CA MET A 1 19.88 -9.44 -14.74
C MET A 1 20.37 -8.44 -13.71
N LEU A 2 20.77 -7.24 -14.14
CA LEU A 2 21.16 -6.18 -13.22
C LEU A 2 19.92 -5.46 -12.66
N LYS A 3 19.83 -5.38 -11.34
CA LYS A 3 18.73 -4.71 -10.62
C LYS A 3 19.29 -3.71 -9.63
N ILE A 4 18.61 -2.59 -9.42
CA ILE A 4 18.96 -1.67 -8.34
C ILE A 4 18.64 -2.36 -7.00
N ALA A 5 19.67 -2.56 -6.19
CA ALA A 5 19.58 -3.14 -4.86
C ALA A 5 19.63 -2.09 -3.76
N ASN A 6 20.39 -1.00 -3.94
CA ASN A 6 20.44 0.13 -3.02
C ASN A 6 20.57 1.43 -3.79
N LEU A 7 20.00 2.49 -3.23
CA LEU A 7 20.09 3.85 -3.70
C LEU A 7 20.52 4.76 -2.55
N GLU A 8 21.60 5.51 -2.74
CA GLU A 8 22.05 6.54 -1.78
C GLU A 8 22.06 7.89 -2.50
N ILE A 9 21.28 8.84 -2.03
CA ILE A 9 21.15 10.17 -2.59
C ILE A 9 21.63 11.18 -1.55
N ASN A 10 22.61 11.97 -1.90
CA ASN A 10 23.13 13.02 -1.03
C ASN A 10 23.03 14.38 -1.72
N SER A 11 22.50 15.36 -1.01
CA SER A 11 22.48 16.76 -1.41
C SER A 11 21.79 17.04 -2.76
N PHE A 12 20.63 16.43 -2.97
CA PHE A 12 19.83 16.60 -4.17
C PHE A 12 18.44 17.18 -3.82
N ARG A 13 18.13 18.39 -4.27
CA ARG A 13 16.88 19.10 -4.01
C ARG A 13 16.47 19.08 -2.52
N SER A 14 15.33 18.47 -2.17
CA SER A 14 14.90 18.29 -0.77
C SER A 14 15.59 17.13 -0.05
N ILE A 15 16.37 16.33 -0.75
CA ILE A 15 17.03 15.15 -0.20
C ILE A 15 18.45 15.51 0.25
N LEU A 16 18.67 15.58 1.55
CA LEU A 16 20.02 15.82 2.09
C LEU A 16 20.83 14.53 2.17
N ASN A 17 20.23 13.51 2.74
CA ASN A 17 20.80 12.19 2.85
C ASN A 17 19.66 11.15 2.90
N LEU A 18 19.49 10.41 1.84
CA LEU A 18 18.50 9.34 1.75
C LEU A 18 19.22 8.04 1.34
N LYS A 19 19.00 7.00 2.12
CA LYS A 19 19.50 5.67 1.82
C LYS A 19 18.33 4.70 1.76
N LEU A 20 18.14 4.10 0.59
CA LEU A 20 17.09 3.13 0.32
C LEU A 20 17.74 1.76 0.11
N GLU A 21 17.42 0.82 0.98
CA GLU A 21 17.87 -0.58 0.84
C GLU A 21 16.73 -1.41 0.25
N ILE A 22 16.89 -1.82 -1.00
CA ILE A 22 15.92 -2.63 -1.76
C ILE A 22 16.36 -4.09 -1.67
N GLN A 23 16.34 -4.63 -0.45
CA GLN A 23 16.82 -6.00 -0.20
C GLN A 23 15.81 -7.05 -0.69
N ASN A 24 16.35 -8.17 -1.23
CA ASN A 24 15.61 -9.29 -1.83
C ASN A 24 14.77 -8.88 -3.04
N THR A 25 15.17 -7.85 -3.66
CA THR A 25 14.69 -7.07 -4.79
C THR A 25 13.46 -7.64 -5.47
N PRO A 26 12.29 -7.28 -4.99
CA PRO A 26 11.13 -7.35 -5.84
C PRO A 26 11.38 -6.47 -7.06
N ASN A 27 10.81 -6.85 -8.15
CA ASN A 27 10.96 -6.07 -9.37
C ASN A 27 10.01 -4.87 -9.41
N ILE A 28 9.11 -4.73 -8.41
CA ILE A 28 8.18 -3.59 -8.28
C ILE A 28 8.47 -2.88 -6.98
N ILE A 29 8.71 -1.58 -7.06
CA ILE A 29 8.99 -0.72 -5.92
C ILE A 29 8.06 0.50 -6.00
N SER A 30 7.19 0.64 -4.99
CA SER A 30 6.32 1.80 -4.84
C SER A 30 6.92 2.81 -3.86
N ILE A 31 6.95 4.08 -4.26
CA ILE A 31 7.37 5.20 -3.43
C ILE A 31 6.13 6.03 -3.10
N CYS A 32 5.75 6.06 -1.84
CA CYS A 32 4.54 6.75 -1.38
C CYS A 32 4.86 7.77 -0.28
N GLY A 33 3.88 8.57 0.07
CA GLY A 33 3.96 9.64 1.06
C GLY A 33 3.08 10.82 0.69
N GLU A 34 2.99 11.82 1.55
CA GLU A 34 2.25 13.05 1.30
C GLU A 34 2.79 13.83 0.10
N ASN A 35 2.09 14.90 -0.29
CA ASN A 35 2.57 15.81 -1.32
C ASN A 35 3.84 16.53 -0.84
N ASN A 36 4.74 16.82 -1.78
CA ASN A 36 5.98 17.56 -1.55
C ASN A 36 7.01 16.91 -0.59
N VAL A 37 6.88 15.61 -0.28
CA VAL A 37 7.86 14.90 0.57
C VAL A 37 9.10 14.42 -0.19
N GLY A 38 9.19 14.63 -1.51
CA GLY A 38 10.36 14.28 -2.31
C GLY A 38 10.26 12.97 -3.09
N LYS A 39 9.06 12.43 -3.32
CA LYS A 39 8.84 11.23 -4.14
C LYS A 39 9.40 11.38 -5.55
N THR A 40 8.93 12.39 -6.29
CA THR A 40 9.45 12.74 -7.63
C THR A 40 10.94 13.02 -7.61
N ASN A 41 11.45 13.70 -6.56
CA ASN A 41 12.89 13.96 -6.45
C ASN A 41 13.70 12.65 -6.33
N THR A 42 13.15 11.62 -5.72
CA THR A 42 13.82 10.31 -5.63
C THR A 42 13.93 9.64 -7.00
N LEU A 43 12.86 9.65 -7.81
CA LEU A 43 12.91 9.13 -9.19
C LEU A 43 13.80 10.00 -10.10
N ARG A 44 13.71 11.32 -9.96
CA ARG A 44 14.58 12.25 -10.70
C ARG A 44 16.06 12.04 -10.39
N ALA A 45 16.41 11.70 -9.15
CA ALA A 45 17.79 11.35 -8.82
C ALA A 45 18.25 10.07 -9.51
N ILE A 46 17.37 9.06 -9.65
CA ILE A 46 17.69 7.87 -10.46
C ILE A 46 17.86 8.26 -11.92
N ASN A 47 16.97 9.09 -12.47
CA ASN A 47 17.08 9.58 -13.84
C ASN A 47 18.41 10.30 -14.07
N LEU A 48 18.76 11.22 -13.19
CA LEU A 48 20.01 11.97 -13.27
C LEU A 48 21.26 11.07 -13.15
N PHE A 49 21.16 9.94 -12.47
CA PHE A 49 22.23 8.96 -12.44
C PHE A 49 22.48 8.34 -13.81
N PHE A 50 21.44 8.06 -14.59
CA PHE A 50 21.54 7.51 -15.94
C PHE A 50 21.80 8.58 -17.00
N TYR A 51 21.16 9.73 -16.90
CA TYR A 51 21.24 10.86 -17.83
C TYR A 51 21.84 12.10 -17.15
N PRO A 52 23.17 12.13 -16.91
CA PRO A 52 23.83 13.20 -16.18
C PRO A 52 23.78 14.56 -16.89
N ASP A 53 23.57 14.57 -18.20
CA ASP A 53 23.48 15.80 -19.00
C ASP A 53 22.21 16.61 -18.71
N GLU A 54 21.20 16.00 -18.08
CA GLU A 54 20.01 16.68 -17.59
C GLU A 54 20.23 17.43 -16.25
N TYR A 55 21.46 17.48 -15.75
CA TYR A 55 21.78 18.17 -14.50
C TYR A 55 21.65 19.68 -14.61
N GLU A 56 20.73 20.26 -13.83
CA GLU A 56 20.48 21.68 -13.74
C GLU A 56 20.95 22.25 -12.40
N LEU A 57 22.01 23.07 -12.44
CA LEU A 57 22.61 23.71 -11.26
C LEU A 57 21.62 24.50 -10.40
N SER A 58 20.63 25.14 -11.03
CA SER A 58 19.64 25.99 -10.36
C SER A 58 18.56 25.19 -9.65
N LEU A 59 18.21 24.01 -10.17
CA LEU A 59 17.08 23.19 -9.70
C LEU A 59 17.54 22.01 -8.84
N ASP A 60 18.66 21.38 -9.19
CA ASP A 60 19.05 20.09 -8.63
C ASP A 60 19.92 20.19 -7.39
N ARG A 61 20.46 21.37 -7.10
CA ARG A 61 21.15 21.63 -5.84
C ARG A 61 20.16 21.81 -4.69
N PRO A 62 20.52 21.36 -3.48
CA PRO A 62 19.67 21.59 -2.32
C PRO A 62 19.55 23.10 -2.03
N THR A 63 18.38 23.54 -1.68
CA THR A 63 18.10 24.91 -1.18
C THR A 63 18.83 25.21 0.13
N LEU A 64 19.25 24.17 0.81
CA LEU A 64 20.07 24.21 2.00
C LEU A 64 21.46 24.68 1.71
N LYS A 65 21.70 25.74 2.27
CA LYS A 65 22.96 26.16 2.73
C LYS A 65 24.21 25.48 2.38
N GLN A 66 24.94 26.26 1.80
CA GLN A 66 26.39 26.25 1.86
C GLN A 66 26.87 25.89 3.25
N ALA A 67 27.66 24.83 3.37
CA ALA A 67 28.42 24.58 4.57
C ALA A 67 29.12 25.85 5.04
N GLN A 68 29.32 25.99 6.34
CA GLN A 68 30.12 27.06 6.90
C GLN A 68 31.46 27.10 6.12
N GLY A 69 31.69 28.21 5.39
CA GLY A 69 32.90 28.37 4.58
C GLY A 69 32.66 28.59 3.08
N GLY A 70 31.42 28.59 2.59
CA GLY A 70 31.12 28.96 1.19
C GLY A 70 31.37 27.87 0.15
N THR A 71 31.65 26.66 0.54
CA THR A 71 31.78 25.52 -0.37
C THR A 71 30.41 25.16 -0.98
N ARG A 72 30.37 25.04 -2.30
CA ARG A 72 29.18 24.57 -3.02
C ARG A 72 28.92 23.11 -2.67
N ILE A 73 27.66 22.78 -2.36
CA ILE A 73 27.23 21.42 -2.12
C ILE A 73 26.56 20.94 -3.41
N ASP A 74 27.18 19.98 -4.04
CA ASP A 74 26.68 19.38 -5.28
C ASP A 74 26.12 17.96 -4.99
N PRO A 75 25.15 17.50 -5.78
CA PRO A 75 24.58 16.17 -5.63
C PRO A 75 25.62 15.06 -5.77
N LYS A 76 25.40 14.01 -4.99
CA LYS A 76 26.14 12.75 -5.12
C LYS A 76 25.14 11.60 -5.08
N ILE A 77 25.06 10.86 -6.16
CA ILE A 77 24.10 9.77 -6.32
C ILE A 77 24.86 8.46 -6.46
N THR A 78 24.54 7.51 -5.60
CA THR A 78 25.18 6.19 -5.61
C THR A 78 24.10 5.13 -5.82
N VAL A 79 24.24 4.34 -6.86
CA VAL A 79 23.37 3.20 -7.16
C VAL A 79 24.16 1.91 -7.01
N THR A 80 23.64 0.98 -6.25
CA THR A 80 24.19 -0.35 -6.13
C THR A 80 23.33 -1.33 -6.92
N PHE A 81 23.91 -1.91 -7.96
CA PHE A 81 23.25 -2.94 -8.76
C PHE A 81 23.61 -4.31 -8.24
N TYR A 82 22.66 -5.21 -8.25
CA TYR A 82 22.84 -6.63 -8.00
C TYR A 82 22.67 -7.41 -9.31
N ASP A 83 23.64 -8.24 -9.62
CA ASP A 83 23.58 -9.14 -10.76
C ASP A 83 23.27 -10.55 -10.25
N ASP A 84 22.06 -11.03 -10.54
CA ASP A 84 21.54 -12.32 -10.09
C ASP A 84 22.21 -13.51 -10.78
N ILE A 85 22.82 -13.30 -11.96
CA ILE A 85 23.51 -14.35 -12.72
C ILE A 85 24.87 -14.66 -12.08
N VAL A 86 25.65 -13.63 -11.77
CA VAL A 86 27.00 -13.80 -11.22
C VAL A 86 27.09 -13.60 -9.71
N ASN A 87 25.96 -13.29 -9.06
CA ASN A 87 25.85 -13.02 -7.61
C ASN A 87 26.85 -11.97 -7.11
N LYS A 88 26.97 -10.86 -7.84
CA LYS A 88 27.85 -9.74 -7.51
C LYS A 88 27.08 -8.44 -7.38
N TYR A 89 27.62 -7.54 -6.57
CA TYR A 89 27.11 -6.20 -6.37
C TYR A 89 28.06 -5.20 -7.01
N TYR A 90 27.53 -4.24 -7.75
CA TYR A 90 28.25 -3.16 -8.40
C TYR A 90 27.77 -1.83 -7.83
N LYS A 91 28.56 -1.24 -6.93
CA LYS A 91 28.26 0.06 -6.33
C LYS A 91 28.89 1.16 -7.18
N ILE A 92 28.08 1.92 -7.91
CA ILE A 92 28.51 2.97 -8.81
C ILE A 92 28.04 4.31 -8.26
N THR A 93 28.95 5.28 -8.21
CA THR A 93 28.71 6.62 -7.69
C THR A 93 28.97 7.67 -8.75
N ARG A 94 28.03 8.60 -8.93
CA ARG A 94 28.21 9.86 -9.67
C ARG A 94 28.31 11.00 -8.67
N ASP A 95 29.39 11.78 -8.78
CA ASP A 95 29.67 12.94 -7.93
C ASP A 95 29.65 14.22 -8.79
N PHE A 96 28.55 14.95 -8.75
CA PHE A 96 28.30 16.13 -9.58
C PHE A 96 29.20 17.33 -9.25
N LYS A 97 29.94 17.28 -8.15
CA LYS A 97 31.01 18.25 -7.87
C LYS A 97 32.05 18.29 -8.98
N TYR A 98 32.26 17.18 -9.65
CA TYR A 98 33.25 17.01 -10.72
C TYR A 98 32.64 16.88 -12.11
N TYR A 99 31.35 17.18 -12.25
CA TYR A 99 30.61 16.99 -13.51
C TYR A 99 31.26 17.68 -14.71
N ASN A 100 31.75 18.94 -14.55
CA ASN A 100 32.44 19.68 -15.62
C ASN A 100 33.92 19.36 -15.74
N THR A 101 34.40 18.31 -15.10
CA THR A 101 35.79 17.82 -15.19
C THR A 101 35.89 16.58 -16.07
N LYS A 102 37.05 15.92 -16.08
CA LYS A 102 37.20 14.65 -16.81
C LYS A 102 36.20 13.64 -16.28
N GLU A 103 35.46 13.00 -17.19
CA GLU A 103 34.40 12.04 -16.93
C GLU A 103 34.81 10.96 -15.91
N GLN A 104 36.05 10.51 -15.93
CA GLN A 104 36.63 9.55 -14.99
C GLN A 104 36.63 10.02 -13.51
N ARG A 105 36.56 11.32 -13.25
CA ARG A 105 36.59 11.86 -11.86
C ARG A 105 35.25 11.87 -11.16
N TYR A 106 34.17 11.98 -11.92
CA TYR A 106 32.85 12.02 -11.32
C TYR A 106 32.13 10.67 -11.29
N LEU A 107 32.67 9.67 -11.97
CA LEU A 107 32.13 8.32 -12.02
C LEU A 107 33.11 7.33 -11.37
N THR A 108 32.71 6.71 -10.27
CA THR A 108 33.51 5.72 -9.55
C THR A 108 32.70 4.47 -9.27
N GLY A 109 33.34 3.30 -9.24
CA GLY A 109 32.66 2.04 -9.01
C GLY A 109 33.47 1.06 -8.17
N ILE A 110 32.76 0.22 -7.44
CA ILE A 110 33.31 -0.88 -6.63
C ILE A 110 32.44 -2.11 -6.89
N VAL A 111 33.08 -3.24 -7.18
CA VAL A 111 32.43 -4.55 -7.25
C VAL A 111 32.71 -5.34 -5.98
N TYR A 112 31.72 -6.06 -5.48
CA TYR A 112 31.87 -6.90 -4.29
C TYR A 112 30.83 -8.02 -4.23
N THR A 113 31.07 -9.01 -3.36
CA THR A 113 30.08 -10.03 -3.00
C THR A 113 29.66 -9.86 -1.54
N LYS A 114 28.48 -10.36 -1.19
CA LYS A 114 28.00 -10.41 0.19
C LYS A 114 28.04 -11.85 0.70
N ARG A 115 28.33 -12.01 1.99
CA ARG A 115 28.16 -13.25 2.74
C ARG A 115 27.08 -13.02 3.79
N GLY A 116 25.86 -13.46 3.49
CA GLY A 116 24.68 -13.06 4.25
C GLY A 116 24.44 -11.55 4.14
N LYS A 117 24.28 -10.84 5.25
CA LYS A 117 24.10 -9.37 5.28
C LYS A 117 25.39 -8.57 5.19
N GLN A 118 26.55 -9.21 5.34
CA GLN A 118 27.86 -8.52 5.39
C GLN A 118 28.55 -8.52 4.04
N ILE A 119 29.25 -7.42 3.74
CA ILE A 119 30.11 -7.31 2.56
C ILE A 119 31.35 -8.17 2.77
N ASN A 120 31.66 -9.03 1.82
CA ASN A 120 32.90 -9.79 1.85
C ASN A 120 34.07 -8.86 1.48
N SER A 121 34.83 -8.43 2.47
CA SER A 121 35.97 -7.51 2.29
C SER A 121 37.05 -8.05 1.35
N LYS A 122 37.23 -9.37 1.30
CA LYS A 122 38.20 -10.03 0.40
C LYS A 122 37.79 -9.99 -1.08
N SER A 123 36.53 -9.73 -1.39
CA SER A 123 36.02 -9.65 -2.76
C SER A 123 35.75 -8.21 -3.21
N GLN A 124 36.21 -7.23 -2.48
CA GLN A 124 35.97 -5.83 -2.78
C GLN A 124 37.06 -5.30 -3.71
N GLU A 125 36.73 -4.99 -4.96
CA GLU A 125 37.61 -4.50 -5.98
C GLU A 125 37.11 -3.18 -6.57
N LYS A 126 38.04 -2.30 -6.96
CA LYS A 126 37.69 -1.08 -7.70
C LYS A 126 37.43 -1.43 -9.17
N MET A 127 36.41 -0.85 -9.73
CA MET A 127 36.08 -0.97 -11.14
C MET A 127 36.87 0.04 -11.97
N SER A 128 37.32 -0.37 -13.15
CA SER A 128 37.82 0.56 -14.13
C SER A 128 36.68 1.40 -14.71
N PHE A 129 37.00 2.54 -15.30
CA PHE A 129 36.00 3.39 -15.96
C PHE A 129 35.31 2.66 -17.13
N ALA A 130 36.08 1.88 -17.92
CA ALA A 130 35.53 1.06 -18.99
C ALA A 130 34.55 0.01 -18.49
N ASP A 131 34.86 -0.67 -17.36
CA ASP A 131 33.95 -1.66 -16.77
C ASP A 131 32.65 -1.01 -16.29
N ILE A 132 32.71 0.19 -15.71
CA ILE A 132 31.53 0.93 -15.29
C ILE A 132 30.68 1.28 -16.52
N LYS A 133 31.28 1.83 -17.58
CA LYS A 133 30.54 2.14 -18.81
C LYS A 133 29.86 0.90 -19.40
N ASN A 134 30.58 -0.18 -19.57
CA ASN A 134 30.06 -1.43 -20.11
C ASN A 134 28.86 -1.95 -19.26
N LYS A 135 28.94 -1.81 -17.94
CA LYS A 135 27.81 -2.21 -17.05
C LYS A 135 26.60 -1.30 -17.22
N LEU A 136 26.78 0.00 -17.36
CA LEU A 136 25.68 0.95 -17.56
C LEU A 136 25.06 0.80 -18.96
N GLU A 137 25.84 0.58 -20.00
CA GLU A 137 25.37 0.29 -21.37
C GLU A 137 24.55 -1.01 -21.45
N GLY A 138 24.81 -1.96 -20.54
CA GLY A 138 24.03 -3.18 -20.37
C GLY A 138 22.65 -2.96 -19.71
N ILE A 139 22.30 -1.72 -19.36
CA ILE A 139 21.02 -1.37 -18.76
C ILE A 139 20.26 -0.45 -19.72
N GLU A 140 19.02 -0.80 -20.02
CA GLU A 140 18.08 0.10 -20.68
C GLU A 140 17.21 0.74 -19.60
N PHE A 141 17.36 2.05 -19.44
CA PHE A 141 16.65 2.84 -18.45
C PHE A 141 15.63 3.75 -19.11
N ARG A 142 14.42 3.82 -18.54
CA ARG A 142 13.37 4.75 -18.97
C ARG A 142 12.79 5.48 -17.77
N TYR A 143 12.59 6.78 -17.94
CA TYR A 143 11.90 7.63 -16.99
C TYR A 143 10.66 8.22 -17.65
N ILE A 144 9.50 7.99 -17.06
CA ILE A 144 8.19 8.49 -17.53
C ILE A 144 7.72 9.53 -16.52
N GLU A 145 7.79 10.79 -16.91
CA GLU A 145 7.40 11.93 -16.08
C GLU A 145 5.88 12.06 -15.95
N SER A 146 5.40 12.73 -14.87
CA SER A 146 3.95 12.89 -14.63
C SER A 146 3.27 13.88 -15.59
N ILE A 147 3.97 14.89 -16.08
CA ILE A 147 3.35 16.07 -16.69
C ILE A 147 3.71 16.27 -18.18
N ASN A 148 4.89 15.85 -18.64
CA ASN A 148 5.33 16.08 -20.00
C ASN A 148 5.25 14.79 -20.83
N ILE A 149 4.17 14.69 -21.62
CA ILE A 149 4.02 13.62 -22.58
C ILE A 149 4.47 14.17 -23.92
N ASP A 150 5.71 13.93 -24.30
CA ASP A 150 6.20 14.20 -25.64
C ASP A 150 6.09 12.92 -26.49
N ILE A 151 4.89 12.72 -27.05
CA ILE A 151 4.60 11.58 -27.92
C ILE A 151 5.37 11.69 -29.23
N PRO A 152 5.52 12.87 -29.88
CA PRO A 152 6.36 13.04 -31.06
C PRO A 152 7.78 12.55 -30.87
N ASP A 153 8.48 12.94 -29.80
CA ASP A 153 9.87 12.54 -29.50
C ASP A 153 10.03 11.00 -29.38
N LEU A 154 9.02 10.32 -28.92
CA LEU A 154 9.00 8.86 -28.76
C LEU A 154 8.85 8.15 -30.11
N ILE A 155 8.11 8.76 -31.04
CA ILE A 155 7.88 8.26 -32.38
C ILE A 155 9.05 8.67 -33.30
N GLU A 156 9.60 9.85 -33.12
CA GLU A 156 10.79 10.33 -33.83
C GLU A 156 11.98 9.39 -33.59
N LYS A 157 12.20 8.95 -32.36
CA LYS A 157 13.24 7.94 -32.04
C LYS A 157 13.02 6.58 -32.71
N LEU A 158 11.78 6.21 -33.01
CA LEU A 158 11.47 4.99 -33.77
C LEU A 158 11.69 5.17 -35.28
N THR A 159 11.55 6.39 -35.76
CA THR A 159 11.64 6.71 -37.19
C THR A 159 13.01 7.28 -37.59
N SER A 160 13.71 7.98 -36.68
CA SER A 160 14.98 8.67 -37.00
C SER A 160 16.11 7.75 -37.43
N ASN A 161 16.13 6.49 -36.99
CA ASN A 161 17.09 5.50 -37.49
C ASN A 161 16.87 5.08 -38.95
N ALA A 162 15.82 5.57 -39.58
CA ALA A 162 15.43 5.20 -40.95
C ALA A 162 15.65 6.31 -41.97
N ILE A 163 15.91 7.54 -41.55
CA ILE A 163 15.88 8.71 -42.43
C ILE A 163 17.24 9.43 -42.55
N ASP A 164 18.33 8.84 -42.05
CA ASP A 164 19.67 9.40 -42.21
C ASP A 164 20.22 9.18 -43.60
N VAL A 165 19.52 9.61 -44.62
CA VAL A 165 20.07 9.51 -45.98
C VAL A 165 19.68 10.68 -46.87
N GLU A 166 20.73 11.44 -47.25
CA GLU A 166 20.93 12.04 -48.57
C GLU A 166 19.92 13.02 -49.15
N TYR A 167 19.09 13.69 -48.32
CA TYR A 167 18.13 14.63 -48.88
C TYR A 167 18.74 15.97 -49.34
N GLU A 168 19.85 16.38 -48.80
CA GLU A 168 20.44 17.70 -49.12
C GLU A 168 21.15 17.79 -50.48
N GLN A 169 21.37 16.71 -51.21
CA GLN A 169 22.21 16.72 -52.43
C GLN A 169 21.47 16.61 -53.79
N SER A 170 20.16 16.31 -53.84
CA SER A 170 19.52 16.10 -55.14
C SER A 170 18.76 17.30 -55.67
N ARG A 171 19.43 18.19 -56.42
CA ARG A 171 18.80 19.26 -57.24
C ARG A 171 18.24 18.78 -58.57
N MET A 172 18.13 17.48 -58.84
CA MET A 172 17.75 16.98 -60.18
C MET A 172 16.29 16.51 -60.27
N SER A 173 15.56 17.03 -61.24
CA SER A 173 14.10 16.79 -61.45
C SER A 173 13.73 15.33 -61.80
N LYS A 174 14.60 14.58 -62.45
CA LYS A 174 14.41 13.14 -62.75
C LYS A 174 14.48 12.27 -61.52
N ASN A 175 15.39 12.54 -60.64
CA ASN A 175 15.56 11.80 -59.39
C ASN A 175 14.43 12.05 -58.40
N LYS A 176 13.71 13.17 -58.56
CA LYS A 176 12.58 13.55 -57.70
C LYS A 176 11.35 12.63 -57.86
N ALA A 177 11.10 12.15 -59.12
CA ALA A 177 9.99 11.20 -59.37
C ALA A 177 10.36 9.78 -58.87
N GLU A 178 11.60 9.34 -59.05
CA GLU A 178 12.12 8.06 -58.56
C GLU A 178 12.19 8.06 -57.01
N LEU A 179 12.64 9.17 -56.46
CA LEU A 179 12.68 9.36 -55.02
C LEU A 179 11.27 9.39 -54.44
N LYS A 180 10.30 10.01 -55.09
CA LYS A 180 8.87 10.01 -54.67
C LYS A 180 8.32 8.59 -54.69
N GLN A 181 8.59 7.79 -55.70
CA GLN A 181 8.16 6.39 -55.75
C GLN A 181 8.88 5.54 -54.72
N ALA A 182 10.17 5.71 -54.51
CA ALA A 182 10.95 5.04 -53.49
C ALA A 182 10.44 5.41 -52.10
N TYR A 183 10.10 6.69 -51.88
CA TYR A 183 9.54 7.18 -50.64
C TYR A 183 8.14 6.57 -50.35
N LEU A 184 7.24 6.55 -51.34
CA LEU A 184 5.93 5.92 -51.20
C LEU A 184 6.04 4.43 -50.91
N LYS A 185 6.99 3.74 -51.49
CA LYS A 185 7.28 2.34 -51.21
C LYS A 185 7.85 2.17 -49.79
N TYR A 186 8.69 3.10 -49.38
CA TYR A 186 9.27 3.09 -48.02
C TYR A 186 8.20 3.39 -46.95
N THR A 187 7.38 4.42 -47.16
CA THR A 187 6.29 4.78 -46.23
C THR A 187 5.22 3.69 -46.14
N SER A 188 4.94 2.99 -47.25
CA SER A 188 4.06 1.81 -47.26
C SER A 188 4.66 0.68 -46.43
N GLY A 189 5.96 0.37 -46.61
CA GLY A 189 6.65 -0.63 -45.81
C GLY A 189 6.74 -0.25 -44.32
N LEU A 190 6.90 1.03 -44.02
CA LEU A 190 6.86 1.54 -42.65
C LEU A 190 5.47 1.42 -42.05
N GLN A 191 4.41 1.73 -42.84
CA GLN A 191 3.02 1.55 -42.40
C GLN A 191 2.73 0.07 -42.10
N ASP A 192 3.21 -0.86 -42.92
CA ASP A 192 3.06 -2.30 -42.66
C ASP A 192 3.70 -2.72 -41.32
N ILE A 193 4.88 -2.19 -40.99
CA ILE A 193 5.55 -2.43 -39.72
C ILE A 193 4.75 -1.82 -38.55
N LEU A 194 4.27 -0.59 -38.72
CA LEU A 194 3.45 0.11 -37.73
C LEU A 194 2.09 -0.55 -37.53
N ASP A 195 1.51 -1.14 -38.57
CA ASP A 195 0.26 -1.90 -38.47
C ASP A 195 0.42 -3.19 -37.67
N ILE A 196 1.56 -3.86 -37.79
CA ILE A 196 1.91 -5.01 -36.91
C ILE A 196 2.05 -4.52 -35.47
N PHE A 197 2.78 -3.44 -35.25
CA PHE A 197 2.97 -2.84 -33.93
C PHE A 197 1.63 -2.37 -33.33
N SER A 198 0.75 -1.76 -34.15
CA SER A 198 -0.59 -1.35 -33.76
C SER A 198 -1.43 -2.52 -33.22
N LYS A 199 -1.34 -3.69 -33.86
CA LYS A 199 -2.06 -4.90 -33.41
C LYS A 199 -1.60 -5.34 -32.02
N ASP A 200 -0.29 -5.39 -31.81
CA ASP A 200 0.28 -5.83 -30.53
C ASP A 200 -0.13 -4.86 -29.40
N ILE A 201 -0.06 -3.56 -29.68
CA ILE A 201 -0.47 -2.53 -28.71
C ILE A 201 -1.98 -2.54 -28.50
N SER A 202 -2.78 -2.70 -29.54
CA SER A 202 -4.23 -2.81 -29.42
C SER A 202 -4.63 -3.98 -28.52
N GLN A 203 -3.92 -5.10 -28.55
CA GLN A 203 -4.17 -6.19 -27.61
C GLN A 203 -4.01 -5.75 -26.15
N VAL A 204 -2.93 -5.03 -25.86
CA VAL A 204 -2.66 -4.51 -24.51
C VAL A 204 -3.73 -3.49 -24.10
N PHE A 205 -4.11 -2.56 -24.99
CA PHE A 205 -5.15 -1.59 -24.70
C PHE A 205 -6.53 -2.24 -24.50
N ASN A 206 -6.83 -3.31 -25.25
CA ASN A 206 -8.07 -4.07 -25.11
C ASN A 206 -8.18 -4.80 -23.75
N GLU A 207 -7.09 -5.11 -23.08
CA GLU A 207 -7.10 -5.61 -21.68
C GLU A 207 -7.63 -4.56 -20.70
N PHE A 208 -7.42 -3.28 -21.00
CA PHE A 208 -7.91 -2.17 -20.19
C PHE A 208 -9.36 -1.80 -20.54
N LYS A 209 -9.70 -1.76 -21.83
CA LYS A 209 -11.06 -1.52 -22.30
C LYS A 209 -11.25 -2.16 -23.67
N SER A 210 -12.21 -3.04 -23.79
CA SER A 210 -12.48 -3.92 -24.93
C SER A 210 -12.86 -3.25 -26.25
N ASN A 211 -12.65 -1.96 -26.47
CA ASN A 211 -12.96 -1.26 -27.71
C ASN A 211 -11.91 -0.17 -28.01
N TRP A 212 -10.72 -0.31 -27.47
CA TRP A 212 -9.64 0.64 -27.73
C TRP A 212 -8.67 0.03 -28.74
N ASP A 213 -8.81 0.40 -29.99
CA ASP A 213 -7.85 0.08 -31.03
C ASP A 213 -6.88 1.22 -31.25
N VAL A 214 -5.59 0.88 -31.20
CA VAL A 214 -4.49 1.81 -31.42
C VAL A 214 -4.04 1.70 -32.87
N LYS A 215 -3.91 2.83 -33.55
CA LYS A 215 -3.42 2.89 -34.94
C LYS A 215 -2.32 3.94 -35.04
N PHE A 216 -1.24 3.56 -35.67
CA PHE A 216 -0.19 4.50 -36.09
C PHE A 216 -0.41 4.81 -37.58
N LYS A 217 -0.37 6.08 -37.93
CA LYS A 217 -0.56 6.53 -39.30
C LYS A 217 0.65 7.30 -39.77
N VAL A 218 1.26 6.83 -40.82
CA VAL A 218 2.30 7.59 -41.53
C VAL A 218 1.62 8.63 -42.40
N PRO A 219 1.98 9.94 -42.33
CA PRO A 219 1.41 10.96 -43.16
C PRO A 219 1.65 10.68 -44.67
N ASN A 220 0.57 10.66 -45.41
CA ASN A 220 0.59 10.36 -46.85
C ASN A 220 0.38 11.58 -47.72
N SER A 221 0.55 12.81 -47.20
CA SER A 221 0.35 14.02 -48.01
C SER A 221 1.49 14.21 -49.00
N SER A 222 1.17 14.17 -50.26
CA SER A 222 2.10 14.18 -51.38
C SER A 222 2.57 15.56 -51.83
N ASP A 223 2.16 16.65 -51.18
CA ASP A 223 2.27 17.97 -51.75
C ASP A 223 3.54 18.76 -51.44
N THR A 224 4.25 18.42 -50.37
CA THR A 224 5.56 18.98 -50.13
C THR A 224 6.50 17.94 -49.54
N PHE A 225 7.57 17.66 -50.22
CA PHE A 225 8.64 16.72 -49.79
C PHE A 225 9.30 17.15 -48.46
N ARG A 226 9.08 18.37 -48.06
CA ARG A 226 9.56 18.96 -46.82
C ARG A 226 8.66 18.55 -45.64
N ASP A 227 7.37 18.40 -45.88
CA ASP A 227 6.40 18.00 -44.85
C ASP A 227 6.42 16.49 -44.60
N LEU A 228 7.11 15.74 -45.49
CA LEU A 228 7.27 14.29 -45.36
C LEU A 228 8.43 13.86 -44.46
N ILE A 229 9.31 14.79 -44.07
CA ILE A 229 10.48 14.57 -43.21
C ILE A 229 10.25 15.18 -41.82
N SER A 230 9.29 16.11 -41.70
CA SER A 230 8.88 16.65 -40.42
C SER A 230 7.87 15.71 -39.75
N ASP A 231 8.28 14.99 -38.86
CA ASP A 231 7.83 14.69 -37.51
C ASP A 231 6.39 14.25 -37.22
N ASP A 232 5.51 13.99 -38.19
CA ASP A 232 4.10 13.80 -37.86
C ASP A 232 3.61 12.35 -38.03
N VAL A 233 4.20 11.41 -37.29
CA VAL A 233 3.52 10.14 -37.03
C VAL A 233 2.51 10.37 -35.89
N GLU A 234 1.23 10.42 -36.22
CA GLU A 234 0.17 10.58 -35.23
C GLU A 234 -0.20 9.24 -34.59
N LEU A 235 -0.30 9.24 -33.26
CA LEU A 235 -0.91 8.15 -32.52
C LEU A 235 -2.43 8.35 -32.47
N LEU A 236 -3.17 7.48 -33.14
CA LEU A 236 -4.64 7.51 -33.14
C LEU A 236 -5.18 6.40 -32.25
N ILE A 237 -6.13 6.74 -31.38
CA ILE A 237 -6.88 5.76 -30.58
C ILE A 237 -8.34 5.80 -31.03
N ASP A 238 -8.80 4.66 -31.58
CA ASP A 238 -10.17 4.49 -32.03
C ASP A 238 -11.03 3.94 -30.87
N ASP A 239 -11.84 4.83 -30.29
CA ASP A 239 -12.85 4.52 -29.27
C ASP A 239 -14.27 4.80 -29.78
N LYS A 240 -14.53 4.57 -31.07
CA LYS A 240 -15.67 4.94 -31.93
C LYS A 240 -15.55 6.33 -32.60
N GLY A 241 -14.43 7.00 -32.47
CA GLY A 241 -14.05 8.21 -33.18
C GLY A 241 -12.54 8.23 -33.26
N CYS A 242 -11.97 7.96 -34.43
CA CYS A 242 -10.53 7.90 -34.66
C CYS A 242 -9.92 9.30 -34.52
N ASN A 243 -9.55 9.67 -33.31
CA ASN A 243 -8.98 10.98 -33.00
C ASN A 243 -7.54 10.82 -32.48
N GLY A 244 -6.68 11.80 -32.76
CA GLY A 244 -5.33 11.88 -32.24
C GLY A 244 -5.31 11.82 -30.72
N ILE A 245 -4.22 11.28 -30.18
CA ILE A 245 -4.05 11.12 -28.72
C ILE A 245 -4.18 12.45 -27.98
N GLU A 246 -3.78 13.55 -28.60
CA GLU A 246 -3.87 14.90 -28.04
C GLU A 246 -5.31 15.37 -27.75
N GLN A 247 -6.28 14.83 -28.49
CA GLN A 247 -7.71 15.11 -28.31
C GLN A 247 -8.37 14.19 -27.28
N LYS A 248 -7.62 13.24 -26.72
CA LYS A 248 -8.12 12.31 -25.70
C LYS A 248 -7.92 12.86 -24.31
N GLY A 249 -8.68 12.35 -23.34
CA GLY A 249 -8.51 12.73 -21.95
C GLY A 249 -7.13 12.38 -21.39
N SER A 250 -6.61 13.22 -20.50
CA SER A 250 -5.26 13.11 -19.91
C SER A 250 -4.94 11.73 -19.32
N GLY A 251 -5.92 11.04 -18.75
CA GLY A 251 -5.75 9.67 -18.24
C GLY A 251 -5.43 8.66 -19.33
N LEU A 252 -6.07 8.76 -20.49
CA LEU A 252 -5.79 7.88 -21.63
C LEU A 252 -4.46 8.22 -22.29
N GLN A 253 -4.13 9.51 -22.43
CA GLN A 253 -2.82 9.95 -22.90
C GLN A 253 -1.69 9.35 -22.08
N ARG A 254 -1.82 9.44 -20.75
CA ARG A 254 -0.85 8.92 -19.81
C ARG A 254 -0.72 7.40 -19.88
N LEU A 255 -1.85 6.71 -19.92
CA LEU A 255 -1.88 5.26 -20.06
C LEU A 255 -1.18 4.84 -21.36
N ALA A 256 -1.48 5.52 -22.47
CA ALA A 256 -0.86 5.25 -23.77
C ALA A 256 0.67 5.35 -23.70
N VAL A 257 1.20 6.44 -23.14
CA VAL A 257 2.65 6.62 -22.99
C VAL A 257 3.27 5.51 -22.17
N ILE A 258 2.65 5.13 -21.05
CA ILE A 258 3.17 4.04 -20.22
C ILE A 258 3.20 2.72 -21.02
N LEU A 259 2.07 2.35 -21.64
CA LEU A 259 1.97 1.10 -22.39
C LEU A 259 2.94 1.06 -23.59
N LEU A 260 3.08 2.17 -24.33
CA LEU A 260 4.02 2.29 -25.44
C LEU A 260 5.46 2.10 -24.99
N ASN A 261 5.88 2.73 -23.88
CA ASN A 261 7.23 2.56 -23.36
C ASN A 261 7.54 1.10 -23.02
N PHE A 262 6.59 0.39 -22.39
CA PHE A 262 6.78 -1.03 -22.08
C PHE A 262 6.85 -1.89 -23.34
N GLU A 263 6.03 -1.61 -24.34
CA GLU A 263 6.04 -2.36 -25.59
C GLU A 263 7.31 -2.12 -26.41
N ILE A 264 7.83 -0.90 -26.42
CA ILE A 264 9.13 -0.59 -27.01
C ILE A 264 10.24 -1.38 -26.31
N LEU A 265 10.24 -1.41 -24.97
CA LEU A 265 11.25 -2.17 -24.21
C LEU A 265 11.23 -3.65 -24.54
N LYS A 266 10.06 -4.26 -24.78
CA LYS A 266 9.97 -5.67 -25.20
C LYS A 266 10.62 -5.95 -26.56
N ARG A 267 10.67 -4.95 -27.44
CA ARG A 267 11.25 -5.06 -28.79
C ARG A 267 12.75 -4.82 -28.83
N ILE A 268 13.32 -4.20 -27.80
CA ILE A 268 14.78 -4.04 -27.67
C ILE A 268 15.40 -5.41 -27.37
N LYS A 269 16.59 -5.65 -27.91
CA LYS A 269 17.28 -6.96 -27.79
C LYS A 269 17.40 -7.42 -26.33
N HIS A 270 17.03 -8.66 -26.07
CA HIS A 270 16.98 -9.31 -24.74
C HIS A 270 18.32 -9.40 -23.97
N SER A 271 19.41 -8.84 -24.49
CA SER A 271 20.72 -8.81 -23.81
C SER A 271 20.87 -7.75 -22.74
N LYS A 272 19.88 -6.84 -22.60
CA LYS A 272 19.92 -5.75 -21.62
C LYS A 272 19.06 -6.03 -20.38
N SER A 273 19.41 -5.41 -19.29
CA SER A 273 18.56 -5.33 -18.09
C SER A 273 17.68 -4.09 -18.18
N TYR A 274 16.38 -4.21 -17.86
CA TYR A 274 15.42 -3.14 -18.03
C TYR A 274 15.04 -2.54 -16.68
N ILE A 275 15.10 -1.22 -16.58
CA ILE A 275 14.67 -0.46 -15.38
C ILE A 275 13.77 0.67 -15.85
N VAL A 276 12.58 0.76 -15.27
CA VAL A 276 11.58 1.79 -15.58
C VAL A 276 11.23 2.55 -14.32
N CYS A 277 11.30 3.86 -14.40
CA CYS A 277 10.79 4.78 -13.36
C CYS A 277 9.58 5.52 -13.89
N ILE A 278 8.47 5.54 -13.13
CA ILE A 278 7.21 6.16 -13.53
C ILE A 278 6.75 7.09 -12.40
N ASP A 279 6.60 8.36 -12.71
CA ASP A 279 6.13 9.32 -11.72
C ASP A 279 4.61 9.41 -11.78
N GLU A 280 3.92 9.07 -10.69
CA GLU A 280 2.47 9.15 -10.49
C GLU A 280 1.63 8.48 -11.60
N PRO A 281 1.77 7.18 -11.87
CA PRO A 281 1.00 6.48 -12.92
C PRO A 281 -0.51 6.44 -12.66
N ASP A 282 -0.94 6.73 -11.45
CA ASP A 282 -2.32 6.73 -10.98
C ASP A 282 -3.10 8.02 -11.32
N ILE A 283 -2.41 9.11 -11.63
CA ILE A 283 -3.07 10.39 -11.92
C ILE A 283 -4.02 10.27 -13.12
N PHE A 284 -5.21 10.87 -12.97
CA PHE A 284 -6.28 10.90 -13.95
C PHE A 284 -6.88 9.53 -14.33
N LEU A 285 -6.47 8.44 -13.68
CA LEU A 285 -7.04 7.11 -13.89
C LEU A 285 -8.09 6.80 -12.82
N HIS A 286 -9.26 6.30 -13.24
CA HIS A 286 -10.24 5.78 -12.29
C HIS A 286 -9.80 4.43 -11.71
N ASP A 287 -10.33 4.04 -10.55
CA ASP A 287 -9.94 2.85 -9.78
C ASP A 287 -9.81 1.56 -10.62
N GLY A 288 -10.75 1.33 -11.54
CA GLY A 288 -10.73 0.15 -12.40
C GLY A 288 -9.51 0.09 -13.33
N LEU A 289 -9.11 1.23 -13.91
CA LEU A 289 -7.91 1.33 -14.76
C LEU A 289 -6.63 1.27 -13.93
N GLN A 290 -6.62 1.86 -12.74
CA GLN A 290 -5.48 1.76 -11.82
C GLN A 290 -5.17 0.30 -11.47
N LYS A 291 -6.20 -0.50 -11.13
CA LYS A 291 -6.04 -1.93 -10.85
C LYS A 291 -5.51 -2.71 -12.05
N LYS A 292 -6.01 -2.44 -13.25
CA LYS A 292 -5.53 -3.05 -14.49
C LYS A 292 -4.07 -2.69 -14.76
N LEU A 293 -3.70 -1.43 -14.59
CA LEU A 293 -2.33 -0.96 -14.76
C LEU A 293 -1.37 -1.60 -13.74
N MET A 294 -1.80 -1.74 -12.48
CA MET A 294 -0.99 -2.45 -11.48
C MET A 294 -0.80 -3.93 -11.82
N ASN A 295 -1.83 -4.60 -12.35
CA ASN A 295 -1.70 -5.98 -12.83
C ASN A 295 -0.74 -6.06 -14.03
N PHE A 296 -0.84 -5.12 -14.97
CA PHE A 296 0.11 -4.99 -16.07
C PHE A 296 1.56 -4.82 -15.59
N PHE A 297 1.80 -4.01 -14.56
CA PHE A 297 3.12 -3.89 -13.94
C PHE A 297 3.59 -5.21 -13.34
N ARG A 298 2.71 -5.95 -12.65
CA ARG A 298 3.05 -7.27 -12.07
C ARG A 298 3.47 -8.27 -13.14
N GLU A 299 2.78 -8.33 -14.26
CA GLU A 299 3.11 -9.23 -15.37
C GLU A 299 4.46 -8.88 -16.00
N ASN A 300 4.71 -7.60 -16.26
CA ASN A 300 5.96 -7.13 -16.86
C ASN A 300 7.14 -7.13 -15.89
N SER A 301 6.90 -7.12 -14.59
CA SER A 301 7.95 -7.14 -13.57
C SER A 301 8.80 -8.41 -13.56
N LYS A 302 8.39 -9.46 -14.26
CA LYS A 302 9.19 -10.68 -14.41
C LYS A 302 10.53 -10.41 -15.10
N THR A 303 10.58 -9.43 -15.99
CA THR A 303 11.74 -9.07 -16.81
C THR A 303 12.21 -7.63 -16.63
N ILE A 304 11.38 -6.76 -16.06
CA ILE A 304 11.63 -5.32 -15.90
C ILE A 304 11.58 -4.97 -14.41
N GLN A 305 12.54 -4.20 -13.92
CA GLN A 305 12.45 -3.59 -12.59
C GLN A 305 11.72 -2.25 -12.70
N ILE A 306 10.65 -2.08 -11.93
CA ILE A 306 9.74 -0.95 -12.02
C ILE A 306 9.74 -0.17 -10.70
N PHE A 307 10.03 1.12 -10.78
CA PHE A 307 9.88 2.07 -9.69
C PHE A 307 8.76 3.02 -10.04
N PHE A 308 7.87 3.32 -9.13
CA PHE A 308 6.88 4.36 -9.35
C PHE A 308 6.53 5.10 -8.05
N THR A 309 6.12 6.36 -8.22
CA THR A 309 5.53 7.14 -7.14
C THR A 309 4.02 7.00 -7.19
N THR A 310 3.34 7.05 -6.06
CA THR A 310 1.88 6.95 -6.02
C THR A 310 1.27 7.57 -4.78
N HIS A 311 0.03 8.03 -4.93
CA HIS A 311 -0.89 8.39 -3.87
C HIS A 311 -2.08 7.41 -3.76
N SER A 312 -2.17 6.42 -4.65
CA SER A 312 -3.28 5.49 -4.70
C SER A 312 -3.00 4.20 -3.97
N LYS A 313 -3.98 3.75 -3.18
CA LYS A 313 -3.97 2.43 -2.54
C LYS A 313 -3.85 1.28 -3.54
N ASN A 314 -4.36 1.44 -4.77
CA ASN A 314 -4.34 0.41 -5.79
C ASN A 314 -2.93 0.07 -6.29
N PHE A 315 -1.97 0.98 -6.07
CA PHE A 315 -0.56 0.83 -6.44
C PHE A 315 0.34 0.42 -5.28
N ILE A 316 -0.23 0.23 -4.10
CA ILE A 316 0.51 -0.30 -2.95
C ILE A 316 0.33 -1.81 -2.96
N ASP A 317 1.45 -2.52 -3.07
CA ASP A 317 1.43 -3.97 -2.92
C ASP A 317 1.29 -4.32 -1.45
N GLN A 318 0.05 -4.50 -1.06
CA GLN A 318 -0.33 -4.84 0.30
C GLN A 318 0.29 -6.18 0.74
N TYR A 319 0.61 -7.07 -0.19
CA TYR A 319 1.19 -8.38 0.09
C TYR A 319 2.71 -8.34 0.26
N SER A 320 3.34 -7.23 -0.14
CA SER A 320 4.78 -7.07 -0.06
C SER A 320 5.19 -5.67 0.40
N MET A 321 5.02 -5.40 1.69
CA MET A 321 5.37 -4.12 2.31
C MET A 321 6.86 -3.75 2.20
N ARG A 322 7.73 -4.72 1.93
CA ARG A 322 9.15 -4.50 1.67
C ARG A 322 9.41 -3.69 0.40
N ASN A 323 8.45 -3.70 -0.50
CA ASN A 323 8.52 -3.01 -1.78
C ASN A 323 7.96 -1.60 -1.69
N VAL A 324 7.44 -1.21 -0.53
CA VAL A 324 6.83 0.09 -0.29
C VAL A 324 7.79 0.97 0.47
N ILE A 325 8.25 2.02 -0.18
CA ILE A 325 9.09 3.06 0.40
C ILE A 325 8.19 4.21 0.81
N LEU A 326 8.08 4.46 2.12
CA LEU A 326 7.32 5.58 2.65
C LEU A 326 8.26 6.76 2.93
N LEU A 327 8.02 7.88 2.26
CA LEU A 327 8.77 9.12 2.46
C LEU A 327 7.96 10.12 3.29
N GLY A 328 8.65 10.85 4.13
CA GLY A 328 8.13 11.98 4.89
C GLY A 328 8.98 13.22 4.72
N ALA A 329 8.44 14.37 5.12
CA ALA A 329 9.15 15.63 5.12
C ALA A 329 9.32 16.18 6.53
N LYS A 330 10.51 16.69 6.84
CA LYS A 330 10.78 17.50 8.02
C LYS A 330 10.86 18.96 7.61
N HIS A 331 10.09 19.81 8.29
CA HIS A 331 10.09 21.24 8.07
C HIS A 331 10.83 21.92 9.22
N TYR A 332 11.84 22.73 8.90
CA TYR A 332 12.54 23.52 9.89
C TYR A 332 13.09 24.80 9.28
N SER A 333 13.22 25.85 10.10
CA SER A 333 13.79 27.11 9.67
C SER A 333 15.27 27.16 10.02
N GLN A 334 16.12 27.51 9.06
CA GLN A 334 17.54 27.64 9.24
C GLN A 334 17.97 29.10 9.10
N HIS A 335 18.64 29.67 10.15
CA HIS A 335 19.19 31.01 10.09
C HIS A 335 20.46 31.06 9.22
N SER A 336 20.42 31.91 8.21
CA SER A 336 21.60 32.23 7.42
C SER A 336 22.36 33.39 8.09
N THR A 337 23.52 33.08 8.65
CA THR A 337 24.41 34.08 9.26
C THR A 337 24.86 35.18 8.29
N ARG A 338 24.93 34.86 6.97
CA ARG A 338 25.35 35.82 5.93
C ARG A 338 24.22 36.72 5.42
N LYS A 339 22.97 36.25 5.39
CA LYS A 339 21.84 37.01 4.80
C LYS A 339 20.85 37.58 5.83
N LYS A 340 21.07 37.39 7.14
CA LYS A 340 20.14 37.78 8.22
C LYS A 340 18.67 37.39 7.97
N ARG A 341 18.44 36.33 7.17
CA ARG A 341 17.11 35.82 6.83
C ARG A 341 17.01 34.36 7.25
N SER A 342 15.86 34.00 7.79
CA SER A 342 15.45 32.63 8.01
C SER A 342 15.06 32.02 6.66
N ILE A 343 15.53 30.81 6.36
CA ILE A 343 15.16 30.03 5.17
C ILE A 343 14.44 28.80 5.68
N ASP A 344 13.22 28.60 5.22
CA ASP A 344 12.47 27.41 5.50
C ASP A 344 12.99 26.27 4.63
N VAL A 345 13.22 25.15 5.28
CA VAL A 345 13.84 23.99 4.68
C VAL A 345 12.90 22.80 4.80
N VAL A 346 12.74 22.10 3.70
CA VAL A 346 12.04 20.82 3.62
C VAL A 346 13.07 19.73 3.39
N GLU A 347 13.18 18.79 4.33
CA GLU A 347 14.10 17.67 4.25
C GLU A 347 13.32 16.36 4.10
N THR A 348 13.55 15.66 2.99
CA THR A 348 13.02 14.33 2.73
C THR A 348 13.70 13.29 3.63
N HIS A 349 12.91 12.45 4.29
CA HIS A 349 13.44 11.31 5.06
C HIS A 349 12.61 10.06 4.84
N LEU A 350 13.24 8.91 5.11
CA LEU A 350 12.58 7.61 5.07
C LEU A 350 11.78 7.41 6.35
N ILE A 351 10.52 7.00 6.22
CA ILE A 351 9.70 6.53 7.34
C ILE A 351 9.80 5.01 7.36
N GLU A 352 10.23 4.44 8.48
CA GLU A 352 10.33 3.00 8.62
C GLU A 352 8.94 2.35 8.59
N THR A 353 8.75 1.46 7.63
CA THR A 353 7.52 0.68 7.43
C THR A 353 7.64 -0.76 7.91
N ASN A 354 8.84 -1.23 8.23
CA ASN A 354 9.11 -2.58 8.72
C ASN A 354 8.66 -2.82 10.17
N THR A 355 7.78 -1.97 10.69
CA THR A 355 7.21 -2.07 12.03
C THR A 355 5.78 -2.58 11.95
N ASN A 356 5.25 -3.07 13.07
CA ASN A 356 3.85 -3.53 13.21
C ASN A 356 2.81 -2.49 12.79
N LEU A 357 3.20 -1.23 12.73
CA LEU A 357 2.36 -0.09 12.35
C LEU A 357 2.68 0.44 10.93
N GLY A 358 3.54 -0.24 10.18
CA GLY A 358 4.00 0.26 8.88
C GLY A 358 2.87 0.50 7.89
N TYR A 359 1.96 -0.45 7.75
CA TYR A 359 0.79 -0.31 6.88
C TYR A 359 -0.15 0.81 7.36
N LYS A 360 -0.38 0.91 8.66
CA LYS A 360 -1.20 1.97 9.25
C LYS A 360 -0.61 3.36 8.95
N LYS A 361 0.71 3.52 9.07
CA LYS A 361 1.40 4.76 8.68
C LYS A 361 1.23 5.08 7.20
N ILE A 362 1.29 4.07 6.32
CA ILE A 362 1.06 4.28 4.89
C ILE A 362 -0.38 4.73 4.64
N CYS A 363 -1.36 4.06 5.26
CA CYS A 363 -2.77 4.44 5.14
C CYS A 363 -3.03 5.85 5.66
N GLU A 364 -2.48 6.22 6.82
CA GLU A 364 -2.58 7.57 7.40
C GLU A 364 -2.00 8.63 6.46
N GLN A 365 -0.81 8.39 5.91
CA GLN A 365 -0.12 9.30 4.99
C GLN A 365 -0.83 9.45 3.62
N LEU A 366 -1.55 8.43 3.19
CA LEU A 366 -2.30 8.44 1.93
C LEU A 366 -3.78 8.84 2.12
N GLY A 367 -4.20 9.14 3.36
CA GLY A 367 -5.59 9.44 3.65
C GLY A 367 -6.54 8.27 3.39
N ILE A 368 -6.02 7.05 3.41
CA ILE A 368 -6.82 5.83 3.21
C ILE A 368 -7.59 5.54 4.49
N VAL A 369 -8.90 5.67 4.44
CA VAL A 369 -9.77 5.23 5.54
C VAL A 369 -9.77 3.70 5.56
N ASN A 370 -9.28 3.11 6.66
CA ASN A 370 -9.28 1.66 6.83
C ASN A 370 -10.72 1.12 6.80
N ASN A 371 -11.09 0.49 5.70
CA ASN A 371 -12.22 -0.40 5.68
C ASN A 371 -11.79 -1.73 6.32
N ASN A 372 -12.63 -2.32 7.17
CA ASN A 372 -12.38 -3.49 8.02
C ASN A 372 -11.89 -4.78 7.30
N TYR A 373 -11.52 -4.71 6.04
CA TYR A 373 -11.13 -5.85 5.20
C TYR A 373 -9.67 -5.77 4.71
N ASP A 374 -8.94 -4.70 5.12
CA ASP A 374 -7.56 -4.51 4.69
C ASP A 374 -6.63 -5.12 5.75
N PHE A 375 -5.79 -6.02 5.37
CA PHE A 375 -4.65 -6.64 6.06
C PHE A 375 -4.69 -6.80 7.58
N LEU A 376 -4.30 -7.99 7.97
CA LEU A 376 -3.99 -8.29 9.36
C LEU A 376 -2.72 -7.55 9.78
N SER A 377 -2.80 -6.87 10.89
CA SER A 377 -1.64 -6.42 11.65
C SER A 377 -0.82 -7.62 12.13
N GLN A 378 0.35 -7.39 12.70
CA GLN A 378 1.10 -8.50 13.28
C GLN A 378 0.30 -9.21 14.38
N ASN A 379 -0.49 -8.47 15.15
CA ASN A 379 -1.36 -8.96 16.21
C ASN A 379 -2.79 -8.50 15.96
N ASN A 380 -3.74 -9.44 15.98
CA ASN A 380 -5.13 -9.19 15.65
C ASN A 380 -6.04 -9.95 16.61
N LEU A 381 -7.21 -9.36 16.87
CA LEU A 381 -8.30 -9.99 17.59
C LEU A 381 -9.51 -10.10 16.66
N ILE A 382 -10.01 -11.30 16.42
CA ILE A 382 -11.28 -11.52 15.73
C ILE A 382 -12.34 -11.79 16.78
N VAL A 383 -13.45 -11.09 16.70
CA VAL A 383 -14.64 -11.24 17.55
C VAL A 383 -15.86 -11.59 16.71
N GLU A 384 -16.89 -12.17 17.32
CA GLU A 384 -18.07 -12.64 16.58
C GLU A 384 -18.90 -11.48 16.02
N GLY A 385 -19.15 -10.45 16.83
CA GLY A 385 -20.06 -9.36 16.51
C GLY A 385 -19.47 -7.96 16.69
N THR A 386 -20.21 -6.97 16.19
CA THR A 386 -19.86 -5.55 16.37
C THR A 386 -20.04 -5.09 17.81
N CYS A 387 -20.96 -5.71 18.58
CA CYS A 387 -21.17 -5.40 19.99
C CYS A 387 -19.94 -5.78 20.80
N ASP A 388 -19.37 -6.97 20.56
CA ASP A 388 -18.18 -7.46 21.22
C ASP A 388 -17.02 -6.50 21.03
N LYS A 389 -16.82 -6.06 19.77
CA LYS A 389 -15.81 -5.07 19.42
C LYS A 389 -15.97 -3.79 20.25
N ILE A 390 -17.18 -3.24 20.30
CA ILE A 390 -17.46 -1.97 21.03
C ILE A 390 -17.17 -2.12 22.51
N TYR A 391 -17.67 -3.18 23.17
CA TYR A 391 -17.45 -3.39 24.59
C TYR A 391 -15.97 -3.58 24.92
N ILE A 392 -15.27 -4.41 24.15
CA ILE A 392 -13.83 -4.69 24.36
C ILE A 392 -13.00 -3.42 24.16
N GLU A 393 -13.22 -2.67 23.07
CA GLU A 393 -12.49 -1.43 22.81
C GLU A 393 -12.68 -0.41 23.96
N LYS A 394 -13.92 -0.22 24.40
CA LYS A 394 -14.24 0.75 25.45
C LYS A 394 -13.70 0.35 26.82
N MET A 395 -13.78 -0.94 27.18
CA MET A 395 -13.20 -1.45 28.43
C MET A 395 -11.67 -1.37 28.43
N CYS A 396 -11.03 -1.73 27.32
CA CYS A 396 -9.56 -1.63 27.21
C CYS A 396 -9.08 -0.19 27.29
N ASN A 397 -9.77 0.74 26.62
CA ASN A 397 -9.45 2.17 26.72
C ASN A 397 -9.61 2.68 28.16
N TYR A 398 -10.68 2.29 28.85
CA TYR A 398 -10.88 2.64 30.26
C TYR A 398 -9.75 2.13 31.17
N PHE A 399 -9.30 0.89 30.94
CA PHE A 399 -8.22 0.28 31.73
C PHE A 399 -6.81 0.63 31.23
N ASN A 400 -6.66 1.46 30.20
CA ASN A 400 -5.38 1.78 29.56
C ASN A 400 -4.62 0.52 29.06
N ILE A 401 -5.35 -0.46 28.53
CA ILE A 401 -4.79 -1.65 27.89
C ILE A 401 -4.53 -1.34 26.42
N SER A 402 -3.31 -1.58 25.95
CA SER A 402 -2.94 -1.37 24.54
C SER A 402 -3.72 -2.31 23.63
N LEU A 403 -4.45 -1.73 22.68
CA LEU A 403 -5.26 -2.45 21.71
C LEU A 403 -4.40 -2.96 20.55
N CYS A 404 -4.75 -4.11 20.01
CA CYS A 404 -4.42 -4.54 18.65
C CYS A 404 -5.61 -4.26 17.72
N ASP A 405 -5.49 -4.59 16.42
CA ASP A 405 -6.63 -4.47 15.51
C ASP A 405 -7.71 -5.48 15.88
N ILE A 406 -8.94 -4.97 16.06
CA ILE A 406 -10.11 -5.78 16.38
C ILE A 406 -11.04 -5.86 15.17
N ILE A 407 -11.26 -7.08 14.69
CA ILE A 407 -12.05 -7.40 13.51
C ILE A 407 -13.34 -8.08 13.93
N SER A 408 -14.49 -7.53 13.55
CA SER A 408 -15.79 -8.19 13.73
C SER A 408 -16.11 -9.09 12.55
N ALA A 409 -16.35 -10.36 12.79
CA ALA A 409 -16.70 -11.33 11.75
C ALA A 409 -18.17 -11.21 11.29
N ASN A 410 -19.00 -10.43 11.99
CA ASN A 410 -20.44 -10.34 11.73
C ASN A 410 -21.15 -11.71 11.74
N GLY A 411 -20.81 -12.52 12.71
CA GLY A 411 -21.37 -13.84 13.00
C GLY A 411 -20.31 -14.94 13.03
N VAL A 412 -20.48 -15.86 13.99
CA VAL A 412 -19.53 -16.96 14.27
C VAL A 412 -19.21 -17.81 13.05
N ASN A 413 -20.19 -18.08 12.18
CA ASN A 413 -20.02 -18.87 10.97
C ASN A 413 -19.14 -18.23 9.89
N ASN A 414 -18.86 -16.93 10.02
CA ASN A 414 -17.98 -16.24 9.07
C ASN A 414 -16.52 -16.31 9.49
N ILE A 415 -16.22 -16.61 10.74
CA ILE A 415 -14.85 -16.64 11.28
C ILE A 415 -13.97 -17.59 10.45
N GLU A 416 -14.46 -18.80 10.17
CA GLU A 416 -13.71 -19.76 9.36
C GLU A 416 -13.42 -19.26 7.93
N LYS A 417 -14.38 -18.58 7.31
CA LYS A 417 -14.20 -17.98 5.98
C LYS A 417 -13.12 -16.90 6.00
N TYR A 418 -13.10 -16.06 7.03
CA TYR A 418 -12.06 -15.06 7.23
C TYR A 418 -10.68 -15.70 7.40
N LEU A 419 -10.55 -16.71 8.25
CA LEU A 419 -9.28 -17.39 8.46
C LEU A 419 -8.78 -18.08 7.20
N SER A 420 -9.66 -18.76 6.45
CA SER A 420 -9.32 -19.40 5.19
C SER A 420 -8.89 -18.39 4.13
N PHE A 421 -9.59 -17.24 4.06
CA PHE A 421 -9.23 -16.14 3.18
C PHE A 421 -7.84 -15.58 3.52
N TYR A 422 -7.60 -15.23 4.78
CA TYR A 422 -6.30 -14.70 5.20
C TYR A 422 -5.17 -15.71 5.04
N ASN A 423 -5.41 -16.98 5.37
CA ASN A 423 -4.40 -18.02 5.15
C ASN A 423 -4.02 -18.16 3.67
N SER A 424 -4.98 -18.04 2.76
CA SER A 424 -4.73 -18.04 1.31
C SER A 424 -4.04 -16.76 0.84
N CYS A 425 -4.43 -15.60 1.37
CA CYS A 425 -3.77 -14.34 1.07
C CYS A 425 -2.30 -14.36 1.46
N TYR A 426 -1.98 -14.83 2.66
CA TYR A 426 -0.62 -14.91 3.16
C TYR A 426 0.21 -16.06 2.53
N TYR A 427 -0.42 -17.06 1.93
CA TYR A 427 0.24 -18.05 1.08
C TYR A 427 0.82 -17.42 -0.19
N ASN A 428 0.06 -16.56 -0.85
CA ASN A 428 0.45 -15.90 -2.09
C ASN A 428 1.37 -14.70 -1.88
N ALA A 429 1.39 -14.16 -0.67
CA ALA A 429 2.22 -13.05 -0.28
C ALA A 429 3.52 -13.58 0.29
N ASN A 430 4.64 -13.35 -0.35
CA ASN A 430 5.98 -13.68 0.15
C ASN A 430 6.31 -12.86 1.42
N VAL A 431 5.50 -12.99 2.47
CA VAL A 431 5.59 -12.22 3.71
C VAL A 431 6.48 -12.97 4.71
N ASP A 432 7.43 -12.29 5.31
CA ASP A 432 8.39 -12.90 6.25
C ASP A 432 7.84 -13.18 7.64
N TYR A 433 6.59 -12.80 7.91
CA TYR A 433 5.96 -13.05 9.20
C TYR A 433 4.58 -13.67 9.04
N LYS A 434 4.22 -14.51 10.00
CA LYS A 434 2.86 -15.02 10.11
C LYS A 434 2.09 -14.14 11.09
N PRO A 435 0.98 -13.49 10.67
CA PRO A 435 0.19 -12.72 11.61
C PRO A 435 -0.36 -13.60 12.71
N LYS A 436 -0.39 -13.07 13.92
CA LYS A 436 -0.97 -13.69 15.09
C LYS A 436 -2.41 -13.23 15.25
N ILE A 437 -3.32 -14.19 15.34
CA ILE A 437 -4.75 -13.93 15.43
C ILE A 437 -5.29 -14.62 16.68
N LYS A 438 -5.75 -13.84 17.65
CA LYS A 438 -6.62 -14.37 18.69
C LYS A 438 -8.06 -14.29 18.24
N ILE A 439 -8.83 -15.31 18.54
CA ILE A 439 -10.24 -15.40 18.17
C ILE A 439 -11.03 -15.56 19.45
N LEU A 440 -11.87 -14.59 19.75
CA LEU A 440 -12.76 -14.62 20.90
C LEU A 440 -14.12 -15.12 20.45
N PHE A 441 -14.52 -16.25 21.03
CA PHE A 441 -15.82 -16.87 20.80
C PHE A 441 -16.74 -16.65 21.99
N ASP A 442 -18.01 -16.45 21.71
CA ASP A 442 -19.05 -16.59 22.71
C ASP A 442 -19.05 -18.02 23.25
N ASN A 443 -19.37 -18.17 24.53
CA ASN A 443 -19.40 -19.46 25.15
C ASN A 443 -20.86 -20.00 25.17
N ASP A 444 -21.49 -19.97 23.99
CA ASP A 444 -22.76 -20.57 23.69
C ASP A 444 -22.61 -21.87 22.88
N ASN A 445 -23.69 -22.52 22.52
CA ASN A 445 -23.63 -23.76 21.78
C ASN A 445 -22.95 -23.61 20.41
N ASN A 446 -23.26 -22.56 19.67
CA ASN A 446 -22.67 -22.29 18.35
C ASN A 446 -21.19 -21.90 18.46
N GLY A 447 -20.85 -21.00 19.37
CA GLY A 447 -19.48 -20.58 19.60
C GLY A 447 -18.57 -21.72 19.99
N ARG A 448 -19.03 -22.61 20.90
CA ARG A 448 -18.29 -23.81 21.30
C ARG A 448 -18.10 -24.82 20.15
N GLU A 449 -19.10 -25.00 19.28
CA GLU A 449 -18.99 -25.89 18.13
C GLU A 449 -17.93 -25.38 17.15
N ILE A 450 -18.01 -24.12 16.77
CA ILE A 450 -17.04 -23.50 15.85
C ILE A 450 -15.65 -23.39 16.49
N TYR A 451 -15.56 -23.08 17.79
CA TYR A 451 -14.31 -23.14 18.55
C TYR A 451 -13.62 -24.49 18.41
N LYS A 452 -14.34 -25.61 18.64
CA LYS A 452 -13.80 -26.98 18.49
C LYS A 452 -13.35 -27.27 17.08
N LEU A 453 -14.08 -26.79 16.07
CA LEU A 453 -13.76 -26.98 14.68
C LEU A 453 -12.47 -26.22 14.29
N ILE A 454 -12.39 -24.96 14.64
CA ILE A 454 -11.26 -24.10 14.28
C ILE A 454 -9.99 -24.47 15.06
N SER A 455 -10.10 -24.79 16.35
CA SER A 455 -8.94 -25.19 17.18
C SER A 455 -8.22 -26.46 16.70
N ARG A 456 -8.91 -27.31 15.92
CA ARG A 456 -8.33 -28.54 15.32
C ARG A 456 -7.74 -28.31 13.93
N LYS A 457 -8.02 -27.17 13.31
CA LYS A 457 -7.56 -26.85 11.96
C LYS A 457 -6.16 -26.27 11.98
N VAL A 458 -5.33 -26.69 11.03
CA VAL A 458 -3.98 -26.15 10.86
C VAL A 458 -4.00 -25.10 9.75
N TYR A 459 -3.47 -23.92 10.05
CA TYR A 459 -3.29 -22.83 9.10
C TYR A 459 -1.78 -22.58 8.93
N ASN A 460 -1.29 -22.79 7.70
CA ASN A 460 0.17 -22.79 7.47
C ASN A 460 0.77 -21.37 7.43
N HIS A 461 -0.05 -20.34 7.11
CA HIS A 461 0.44 -18.98 6.86
C HIS A 461 -0.03 -17.94 7.87
N ILE A 462 -0.86 -18.32 8.81
CA ILE A 462 -1.31 -17.51 9.95
C ILE A 462 -1.18 -18.31 11.25
N ASN A 463 -0.94 -17.64 12.35
CA ASN A 463 -0.93 -18.25 13.69
C ASN A 463 -2.25 -17.94 14.38
N ILE A 464 -2.98 -18.93 14.83
CA ILE A 464 -4.26 -18.74 15.50
C ILE A 464 -4.22 -19.20 16.96
N ASN A 465 -4.96 -18.51 17.82
CA ASN A 465 -5.25 -18.91 19.20
C ASN A 465 -6.72 -18.65 19.50
N CYS A 466 -7.46 -19.68 19.81
CA CYS A 466 -8.89 -19.62 20.09
C CYS A 466 -9.13 -19.44 21.59
N VAL A 467 -9.97 -18.49 21.96
CA VAL A 467 -10.33 -18.15 23.34
C VAL A 467 -11.85 -18.15 23.45
N LEU A 468 -12.36 -18.84 24.45
CA LEU A 468 -13.78 -18.75 24.83
C LEU A 468 -13.96 -17.63 25.85
N ILE A 469 -15.03 -16.86 25.72
CA ILE A 469 -15.34 -15.80 26.66
C ILE A 469 -15.72 -16.40 28.02
N GLN A 470 -15.24 -15.78 29.07
CA GLN A 470 -15.63 -16.10 30.45
C GLN A 470 -16.68 -15.12 30.94
N ASN A 471 -17.41 -15.46 32.01
CA ASN A 471 -18.24 -14.50 32.68
C ASN A 471 -17.40 -13.53 33.54
N PHE A 472 -18.02 -12.50 34.10
CA PHE A 472 -17.37 -11.50 34.95
C PHE A 472 -16.67 -12.07 36.19
N THR A 473 -17.07 -13.28 36.68
CA THR A 473 -16.45 -13.95 37.83
C THR A 473 -15.18 -14.73 37.43
N GLY A 474 -14.89 -14.87 36.15
CA GLY A 474 -13.74 -15.62 35.64
C GLY A 474 -14.00 -17.12 35.43
N ASN A 475 -15.23 -17.55 35.44
CA ASN A 475 -15.58 -18.96 35.34
C ASN A 475 -15.78 -19.35 33.86
N ALA A 476 -14.70 -19.79 33.21
CA ALA A 476 -14.73 -20.33 31.85
C ALA A 476 -14.66 -21.86 31.84
N ASN A 477 -13.99 -22.46 32.83
CA ASN A 477 -13.63 -23.88 32.80
C ASN A 477 -14.79 -24.84 33.07
N GLY A 478 -15.83 -24.40 33.78
CA GLY A 478 -17.04 -25.22 34.01
C GLY A 478 -17.92 -25.42 32.76
N CYS A 479 -17.68 -24.62 31.73
CA CYS A 479 -18.55 -24.57 30.54
C CYS A 479 -18.20 -25.61 29.48
N LEU A 480 -16.98 -26.15 29.46
CA LEU A 480 -16.59 -27.19 28.50
C LEU A 480 -17.15 -28.58 28.86
N GLU A 481 -17.42 -28.82 30.14
CA GLU A 481 -17.94 -30.10 30.64
C GLU A 481 -19.47 -30.13 30.74
N ASN A 482 -20.10 -28.98 30.99
CA ASN A 482 -21.56 -28.84 31.06
C ASN A 482 -22.07 -28.00 29.89
N ASN A 483 -22.75 -28.62 28.95
CA ASN A 483 -23.36 -27.98 27.77
C ASN A 483 -24.46 -26.96 28.05
N ASN A 484 -24.65 -26.53 29.29
CA ASN A 484 -25.81 -25.76 29.74
C ASN A 484 -25.49 -24.30 30.13
N THR A 485 -24.24 -23.88 30.03
CA THR A 485 -23.87 -22.48 30.33
C THR A 485 -23.64 -21.69 29.02
N ASN A 486 -24.39 -20.59 28.87
CA ASN A 486 -24.25 -19.66 27.76
C ASN A 486 -23.69 -18.35 28.28
N ASN A 487 -22.47 -17.99 27.93
CA ASN A 487 -21.85 -16.69 28.21
C ASN A 487 -21.65 -15.95 26.88
N GLU A 488 -22.25 -14.79 26.78
CA GLU A 488 -22.03 -13.82 25.72
C GLU A 488 -21.21 -12.65 26.26
N ILE A 489 -20.88 -11.67 25.42
CA ILE A 489 -20.09 -10.51 25.83
C ILE A 489 -20.73 -9.72 26.98
N GLU A 490 -22.07 -9.64 27.03
CA GLU A 490 -22.81 -8.96 28.10
C GLU A 490 -22.66 -9.66 29.46
N ASP A 491 -22.39 -10.98 29.47
CA ASP A 491 -22.14 -11.75 30.70
C ASP A 491 -20.69 -11.58 31.20
N PHE A 492 -19.78 -11.16 30.33
CA PHE A 492 -18.43 -10.81 30.67
C PHE A 492 -18.32 -9.42 31.29
N ILE A 493 -19.14 -8.47 30.78
CA ILE A 493 -19.22 -7.12 31.36
C ILE A 493 -19.84 -7.17 32.74
N TYR A 494 -19.45 -6.24 33.61
CA TYR A 494 -19.99 -6.16 34.98
C TYR A 494 -21.50 -6.04 34.97
N PRO A 495 -22.21 -6.85 35.79
CA PRO A 495 -23.68 -6.84 35.86
C PRO A 495 -24.25 -5.47 36.17
N GLU A 496 -23.61 -4.74 37.08
CA GLU A 496 -24.04 -3.41 37.50
C GLU A 496 -23.97 -2.43 36.33
N VAL A 497 -22.96 -2.57 35.44
CA VAL A 497 -22.83 -1.77 34.21
C VAL A 497 -23.97 -2.08 33.24
N ILE A 498 -24.26 -3.36 32.99
CA ILE A 498 -25.33 -3.76 32.07
C ILE A 498 -26.70 -3.28 32.62
N CYS A 499 -26.92 -3.37 33.92
CA CYS A 499 -28.11 -2.83 34.56
C CYS A 499 -28.23 -1.32 34.42
N TYR A 500 -27.13 -0.59 34.62
CA TYR A 500 -27.09 0.87 34.43
C TYR A 500 -27.47 1.27 33.01
N LEU A 501 -26.82 0.65 32.00
CA LEU A 501 -27.12 0.91 30.60
C LEU A 501 -28.56 0.58 30.24
N THR A 502 -29.08 -0.54 30.76
CA THR A 502 -30.48 -0.95 30.58
C THR A 502 -31.42 0.06 31.19
N ASN A 503 -31.17 0.51 32.41
CA ASN A 503 -32.00 1.50 33.10
C ASN A 503 -32.04 2.84 32.36
N ASN A 504 -30.91 3.29 31.81
CA ASN A 504 -30.86 4.49 30.98
C ASN A 504 -31.68 4.32 29.69
N LEU A 505 -31.61 3.16 29.06
CA LEU A 505 -32.40 2.86 27.88
C LEU A 505 -33.93 2.81 28.20
N LEU A 506 -34.29 2.25 29.33
CA LEU A 506 -35.68 2.19 29.80
C LEU A 506 -36.22 3.57 30.16
N LYS A 507 -35.45 4.37 30.92
CA LYS A 507 -35.80 5.77 31.27
C LYS A 507 -36.07 6.62 30.03
N ASN A 508 -35.15 6.53 29.03
CA ASN A 508 -35.27 7.30 27.79
C ASN A 508 -36.51 6.93 26.95
N ARG A 509 -37.10 5.78 27.21
CA ARG A 509 -38.31 5.29 26.53
C ARG A 509 -39.55 5.34 27.42
N GLY A 510 -39.49 5.95 28.62
CA GLY A 510 -40.59 6.10 29.53
C GLY A 510 -41.02 4.81 30.26
N PHE A 511 -40.13 3.81 30.38
CA PHE A 511 -40.41 2.57 31.09
C PHE A 511 -39.89 2.57 32.53
N ASN A 512 -40.45 1.71 33.36
CA ASN A 512 -39.95 1.52 34.72
C ASN A 512 -38.56 0.89 34.71
N ILE A 513 -37.67 1.33 35.62
CA ILE A 513 -36.33 0.81 35.81
C ILE A 513 -36.34 -0.56 36.48
N ILE A 514 -35.31 -1.36 36.24
CA ILE A 514 -35.07 -2.65 36.90
C ILE A 514 -34.31 -2.44 38.22
N ASP A 515 -34.50 -3.32 39.19
CA ASP A 515 -33.76 -3.32 40.44
C ASP A 515 -32.39 -4.02 40.25
N THR A 516 -31.32 -3.23 40.25
CA THR A 516 -29.94 -3.73 40.10
C THR A 516 -29.52 -4.71 41.20
N LYS A 517 -30.01 -4.51 42.45
CA LYS A 517 -29.66 -5.42 43.55
C LYS A 517 -30.27 -6.80 43.34
N GLN A 518 -31.56 -6.82 42.96
CA GLN A 518 -32.25 -8.07 42.68
C GLN A 518 -31.62 -8.83 41.50
N ILE A 519 -31.23 -8.14 40.42
CA ILE A 519 -30.51 -8.76 39.30
C ILE A 519 -29.18 -9.35 39.76
N THR A 520 -28.38 -8.61 40.54
CA THR A 520 -27.08 -9.08 41.04
C THR A 520 -27.18 -10.27 41.99
N GLU A 521 -28.28 -10.40 42.74
CA GLU A 521 -28.56 -11.58 43.55
C GLU A 521 -28.99 -12.79 42.72
N MET A 522 -29.81 -12.61 41.71
CA MET A 522 -30.25 -13.66 40.77
C MET A 522 -29.05 -14.23 39.98
N ILE A 523 -28.13 -13.38 39.59
CA ILE A 523 -26.91 -13.77 38.85
C ILE A 523 -25.98 -14.67 39.69
N LYS A 524 -25.98 -14.52 41.01
CA LYS A 524 -25.22 -15.37 41.94
C LYS A 524 -25.82 -16.76 42.14
N SER A 525 -27.04 -16.98 41.70
CA SER A 525 -27.69 -18.29 41.82
C SER A 525 -27.10 -19.29 40.84
N PRO A 526 -27.05 -20.60 41.20
CA PRO A 526 -26.56 -21.65 40.31
C PRO A 526 -27.32 -21.75 38.98
N ALA A 527 -28.56 -21.27 38.94
CA ALA A 527 -29.39 -21.27 37.73
C ALA A 527 -28.98 -20.19 36.71
N PHE A 528 -28.16 -19.22 37.11
CA PHE A 528 -27.74 -18.12 36.23
C PHE A 528 -26.93 -18.61 35.01
N GLY A 529 -26.06 -19.60 35.15
CA GLY A 529 -25.20 -20.08 34.09
C GLY A 529 -25.89 -20.61 32.84
N SER A 530 -27.22 -20.78 32.86
CA SER A 530 -27.99 -21.31 31.72
C SER A 530 -28.66 -20.23 30.85
N SER A 531 -28.80 -19.00 31.35
CA SER A 531 -29.75 -18.03 30.76
C SER A 531 -29.12 -16.72 30.27
N GLY A 532 -27.91 -16.35 30.74
CA GLY A 532 -27.29 -15.04 30.47
C GLY A 532 -28.00 -13.84 31.15
N ILE A 533 -27.24 -12.75 31.36
CA ILE A 533 -27.73 -11.57 32.10
C ILE A 533 -28.95 -10.90 31.44
N LEU A 534 -28.96 -10.82 30.11
CA LEU A 534 -30.07 -10.17 29.41
C LEU A 534 -31.37 -10.96 29.52
N SER A 535 -31.31 -12.29 29.63
CA SER A 535 -32.48 -13.14 29.88
C SER A 535 -33.01 -12.97 31.31
N VAL A 536 -32.10 -12.81 32.29
CA VAL A 536 -32.50 -12.51 33.69
C VAL A 536 -33.22 -11.16 33.79
N ILE A 537 -32.70 -10.14 33.11
CA ILE A 537 -33.31 -8.82 33.02
C ILE A 537 -34.70 -8.88 32.38
N GLU A 538 -34.88 -9.66 31.31
CA GLU A 538 -36.15 -9.84 30.63
C GLU A 538 -37.19 -10.51 31.55
N ASN A 539 -36.77 -11.55 32.28
CA ASN A 539 -37.65 -12.24 33.22
C ASN A 539 -38.09 -11.32 34.37
N GLN A 540 -37.21 -10.50 34.93
CA GLN A 540 -37.54 -9.52 35.94
C GLN A 540 -38.52 -8.46 35.41
N LYS A 541 -38.28 -7.95 34.21
CA LYS A 541 -39.15 -6.96 33.56
C LYS A 541 -40.54 -7.49 33.30
N ASN A 542 -40.69 -8.77 32.96
CA ASN A 542 -42.01 -9.39 32.76
C ASN A 542 -42.78 -9.57 34.09
N GLN A 543 -42.09 -9.64 35.23
CA GLN A 543 -42.70 -9.67 36.56
C GLN A 543 -43.14 -8.28 37.04
N VAL A 544 -42.45 -7.23 36.64
CA VAL A 544 -42.83 -5.82 36.89
C VAL A 544 -43.83 -5.41 35.82
N ASN A 545 -45.12 -5.62 36.05
CA ASN A 545 -46.21 -5.32 35.14
C ASN A 545 -46.06 -3.94 34.49
N LEU A 546 -45.92 -3.92 33.21
CA LEU A 546 -46.00 -2.73 32.38
C LEU A 546 -47.46 -2.28 32.35
N GLN A 547 -47.75 -1.21 33.03
CA GLN A 547 -49.12 -0.62 33.08
C GLN A 547 -49.54 0.01 31.74
N ASN A 548 -48.63 0.16 30.77
CA ASN A 548 -48.90 0.67 29.43
C ASN A 548 -48.50 -0.37 28.39
N GLY A 549 -49.43 -0.77 27.54
CA GLY A 549 -49.44 -1.89 26.62
C GLY A 549 -48.30 -2.01 25.57
N ASP A 550 -47.24 -1.23 25.61
CA ASP A 550 -46.12 -1.31 24.71
C ASP A 550 -45.02 -2.21 25.26
N LYS A 551 -44.91 -3.41 24.69
CA LYS A 551 -43.92 -4.41 25.07
C LYS A 551 -42.61 -4.16 24.30
N ILE A 552 -41.58 -3.63 24.98
CA ILE A 552 -40.21 -3.82 24.46
C ILE A 552 -39.88 -5.30 24.63
N LYS A 553 -39.79 -6.03 23.52
CA LYS A 553 -39.33 -7.42 23.54
C LYS A 553 -37.81 -7.42 23.55
N PHE A 554 -37.19 -7.80 24.66
CA PHE A 554 -35.74 -8.07 24.71
C PHE A 554 -35.40 -9.37 24.00
N THR A 555 -36.31 -10.34 23.99
CA THR A 555 -36.11 -11.63 23.36
C THR A 555 -37.16 -11.91 22.29
N ASN A 556 -36.74 -12.60 21.24
CA ASN A 556 -37.61 -13.17 20.23
C ASN A 556 -37.36 -14.69 20.19
N GLY A 557 -38.35 -15.52 20.55
CA GLY A 557 -38.20 -16.95 20.63
C GLY A 557 -37.13 -17.43 21.63
N GLY A 558 -36.99 -16.72 22.78
CA GLY A 558 -35.99 -17.02 23.82
C GLY A 558 -34.59 -16.46 23.60
N LYS A 559 -34.34 -15.76 22.46
CA LYS A 559 -33.08 -15.08 22.18
C LYS A 559 -33.23 -13.57 22.25
N VAL A 560 -32.26 -12.89 22.85
CA VAL A 560 -32.20 -11.43 22.89
C VAL A 560 -32.06 -10.86 21.49
N THR A 561 -32.83 -9.81 21.19
CA THR A 561 -32.81 -9.22 19.85
C THR A 561 -31.53 -8.43 19.64
N ASN A 562 -30.91 -8.56 18.44
CA ASN A 562 -29.72 -7.82 18.07
C ASN A 562 -29.88 -6.29 18.18
N GLN A 563 -31.14 -5.80 18.07
CA GLN A 563 -31.43 -4.39 18.21
C GLN A 563 -31.21 -3.89 19.66
N ILE A 564 -31.53 -4.69 20.67
CA ILE A 564 -31.30 -4.34 22.08
C ILE A 564 -29.82 -4.43 22.42
N LYS A 565 -29.14 -5.51 22.03
CA LYS A 565 -27.68 -5.65 22.20
C LYS A 565 -26.95 -4.45 21.58
N GLY A 566 -27.29 -4.10 20.33
CA GLY A 566 -26.66 -2.97 19.63
C GLY A 566 -26.96 -1.61 20.29
N ALA A 567 -28.14 -1.42 20.88
CA ALA A 567 -28.47 -0.20 21.60
C ALA A 567 -27.69 -0.06 22.91
N LEU A 568 -27.54 -1.16 23.67
CA LEU A 568 -26.75 -1.19 24.91
C LEU A 568 -25.26 -0.95 24.61
N ALA A 569 -24.69 -1.64 23.64
CA ALA A 569 -23.27 -1.46 23.24
C ALA A 569 -22.98 -0.02 22.81
N LYS A 570 -23.86 0.61 22.02
CA LYS A 570 -23.71 2.02 21.59
C LYS A 570 -23.82 3.02 22.73
N SER A 571 -24.60 2.71 23.78
CA SER A 571 -24.75 3.54 24.97
C SER A 571 -23.60 3.40 25.97
N PHE A 572 -22.77 2.36 25.82
CA PHE A 572 -21.58 2.13 26.65
C PHE A 572 -20.48 3.12 26.29
N LYS A 573 -20.42 4.26 26.99
CA LYS A 573 -19.46 5.36 26.77
C LYS A 573 -18.88 5.82 28.09
N PRO A 574 -17.88 5.13 28.66
CA PRO A 574 -17.22 5.56 29.89
C PRO A 574 -16.60 6.95 29.78
N GLU A 575 -16.13 7.31 28.56
CA GLU A 575 -15.58 8.63 28.28
C GLU A 575 -16.69 9.69 28.33
N GLY A 576 -16.78 10.42 29.42
CA GLY A 576 -17.76 11.51 29.62
C GLY A 576 -18.99 11.14 30.47
N ASP A 577 -19.08 9.90 30.96
CA ASP A 577 -20.12 9.48 31.92
C ASP A 577 -19.49 9.13 33.28
N ARG A 578 -19.48 10.09 34.19
CA ARG A 578 -18.85 9.94 35.52
C ARG A 578 -19.49 8.84 36.36
N GLU A 579 -20.84 8.73 36.34
CA GLU A 579 -21.57 7.71 37.09
C GLU A 579 -21.20 6.31 36.59
N LEU A 580 -21.06 6.13 35.27
CA LEU A 580 -20.61 4.88 34.66
C LEU A 580 -19.18 4.54 35.07
N CYS A 581 -18.27 5.52 35.08
CA CYS A 581 -16.91 5.33 35.55
C CYS A 581 -16.81 4.87 37.00
N ASP A 582 -17.57 5.52 37.88
CA ASP A 582 -17.63 5.16 39.33
C ASP A 582 -18.14 3.73 39.50
N ILE A 583 -19.16 3.32 38.72
CA ILE A 583 -19.66 1.94 38.73
C ILE A 583 -18.57 0.96 38.26
N ILE A 584 -17.84 1.24 37.17
CA ILE A 584 -16.78 0.36 36.66
C ILE A 584 -15.67 0.21 37.69
N GLU A 585 -15.26 1.29 38.37
CA GLU A 585 -14.18 1.27 39.38
C GLU A 585 -14.56 0.40 40.58
N LEU A 586 -15.80 0.56 41.09
CA LEU A 586 -16.32 -0.28 42.17
C LEU A 586 -16.41 -1.76 41.75
N CYS A 587 -16.82 -2.03 40.51
CA CYS A 587 -16.93 -3.38 39.99
C CYS A 587 -15.56 -4.01 39.76
N ASP A 588 -14.53 -3.27 39.27
CA ASP A 588 -13.18 -3.79 39.07
C ASP A 588 -12.54 -4.24 40.39
N THR A 589 -12.78 -3.49 41.47
CA THR A 589 -12.35 -3.89 42.81
C THR A 589 -13.01 -5.20 43.26
N LYS A 590 -14.28 -5.40 42.90
CA LYS A 590 -15.08 -6.58 43.28
C LYS A 590 -14.83 -7.79 42.38
N TYR A 591 -14.57 -7.55 41.07
CA TYR A 591 -14.43 -8.56 40.03
C TYR A 591 -13.14 -8.37 39.19
N PRO A 592 -11.95 -8.54 39.76
CA PRO A 592 -10.68 -8.23 39.09
C PRO A 592 -10.38 -9.13 37.87
N ASN A 593 -11.16 -10.20 37.69
CA ASN A 593 -10.97 -11.15 36.60
C ASN A 593 -11.26 -10.55 35.22
N VAL A 594 -12.13 -9.53 35.13
CA VAL A 594 -12.47 -8.86 33.84
C VAL A 594 -11.22 -8.15 33.29
N LYS A 595 -10.60 -7.30 34.09
CA LYS A 595 -9.36 -6.59 33.69
C LYS A 595 -8.22 -7.55 33.38
N LYS A 596 -8.05 -8.60 34.21
CA LYS A 596 -7.02 -9.63 34.01
C LYS A 596 -7.24 -10.40 32.71
N PHE A 597 -8.48 -10.75 32.37
CA PHE A 597 -8.81 -11.44 31.12
C PHE A 597 -8.49 -10.55 29.91
N LEU A 598 -8.91 -9.28 29.92
CA LEU A 598 -8.61 -8.33 28.87
C LEU A 598 -7.08 -8.17 28.69
N SER A 599 -6.34 -8.00 29.77
CA SER A 599 -4.88 -7.91 29.71
C SER A 599 -4.24 -9.15 29.06
N ASN A 600 -4.72 -10.36 29.39
CA ASN A 600 -4.26 -11.61 28.78
C ASN A 600 -4.71 -11.74 27.32
N LEU A 601 -5.90 -11.25 26.98
CA LEU A 601 -6.42 -11.29 25.62
C LEU A 601 -5.55 -10.46 24.67
N PHE A 602 -5.00 -9.34 25.13
CA PHE A 602 -4.14 -8.46 24.34
C PHE A 602 -2.62 -8.73 24.54
N ASP A 603 -2.25 -9.71 25.36
CA ASP A 603 -0.85 -10.14 25.50
C ASP A 603 -0.49 -11.18 24.43
N PHE A 604 0.22 -10.75 23.38
CA PHE A 604 0.70 -11.60 22.29
C PHE A 604 2.15 -12.07 22.47
N SER A 605 2.75 -11.85 23.63
CA SER A 605 4.13 -12.22 23.93
C SER A 605 4.29 -13.72 24.26
N LYS A 606 3.23 -14.35 24.78
CA LYS A 606 3.25 -15.76 25.16
C LYS A 606 3.29 -16.67 23.95
N THR A 607 3.98 -17.79 24.05
CA THR A 607 4.21 -18.83 23.01
C THR A 607 2.95 -19.20 22.24
N TRP A 608 3.07 -19.21 20.92
CA TRP A 608 2.04 -19.52 19.93
C TRP A 608 2.27 -20.90 19.36
#